data_3d3a55a931f71c358e551480158e0c06
#
_entry.id   3d3a55a931f71c358e551480158e0c06
#
_cell.length_a   1.000
_cell.length_b   1.000
_cell.length_c   1.000
_cell.angle_alpha   90.00
_cell.angle_beta   90.00
_cell.angle_gamma   90.00
#
_symmetry.space_group_name_H-M   'P 1'
#
loop_
_entity.id
_entity.type
_entity.pdbx_description
1 polymer ?
#
loop_
_entity_poly.entity_id
_entity_poly.type
_entity_poly.pdbx_seq_one_letter_code
_entity_poly.pdbx_strand_id
1 'polypeptide(L)'
;HGSTIYHKTEYRERRRHYSFFTVNAPVQNFDTSRDEFLGAGNGNAFPEAVRRKKCSNSIASGWYPIAAHQIDLTLAPGEEKTFVFMLGYCENPADNKWEAPNVIRKAPAKALIERFDTAEKAMAAFAELKTYWETLLARFAVTSSNEHVDRMANIWNQYQCMVTFNMSRSASYYESGTGRGMGFRDSCQDLLGFVHLIPER
;
A
#
# COMPACT_ATOMS: atom_id res chain seq x y z
N HIS A 1 -14.75 13.08 3.89
CA HIS A 1 -13.64 12.18 4.19
C HIS A 1 -12.84 12.83 5.31
N GLY A 2 -12.36 12.06 6.29
CA GLY A 2 -11.53 12.56 7.38
C GLY A 2 -10.28 13.29 6.90
N SER A 3 -9.40 13.68 7.81
CA SER A 3 -8.17 14.37 7.45
C SER A 3 -7.26 13.45 6.66
N THR A 4 -6.72 13.94 5.56
CA THR A 4 -5.76 13.21 4.74
C THR A 4 -4.40 13.88 4.87
N ILE A 5 -3.39 13.12 5.24
CA ILE A 5 -2.00 13.55 5.27
C ILE A 5 -1.40 13.28 3.90
N TYR A 6 -0.84 14.30 3.26
CA TYR A 6 -0.12 14.18 2.00
C TYR A 6 1.35 14.40 2.26
N HIS A 7 2.19 13.52 1.75
CA HIS A 7 3.63 13.64 1.79
C HIS A 7 4.21 13.80 0.39
N LYS A 8 4.88 14.92 0.17
CA LYS A 8 5.52 15.29 -1.09
C LYS A 8 6.95 15.76 -0.83
N THR A 9 7.89 15.22 -1.60
CA THR A 9 9.28 15.70 -1.59
C THR A 9 9.62 16.42 -2.89
N GLU A 10 10.31 17.56 -2.78
CA GLU A 10 10.78 18.36 -3.92
C GLU A 10 12.31 18.28 -4.07
N TYR A 11 12.92 17.22 -3.60
CA TYR A 11 14.37 17.05 -3.66
C TYR A 11 14.94 17.05 -5.09
N ARG A 12 14.12 16.67 -6.09
CA ARG A 12 14.50 16.72 -7.51
C ARG A 12 13.33 17.21 -8.34
N GLU A 13 13.58 18.05 -9.36
CA GLU A 13 12.59 18.64 -10.27
C GLU A 13 11.68 17.61 -10.95
N ARG A 14 12.20 16.41 -11.22
CA ARG A 14 11.46 15.34 -11.91
C ARG A 14 10.45 14.62 -11.01
N ARG A 15 10.44 14.86 -9.72
CA ARG A 15 9.53 14.15 -8.82
C ARG A 15 8.13 14.76 -8.86
N ARG A 16 7.19 14.01 -9.42
CA ARG A 16 5.77 14.31 -9.57
C ARG A 16 4.87 13.40 -8.75
N HIS A 17 5.45 12.54 -7.96
CA HIS A 17 4.75 11.58 -7.11
C HIS A 17 4.61 12.10 -5.68
N TYR A 18 3.61 11.58 -5.02
CA TYR A 18 3.35 11.82 -3.60
C TYR A 18 2.67 10.62 -2.98
N SER A 19 2.80 10.48 -1.67
CA SER A 19 2.03 9.52 -0.89
C SER A 19 0.91 10.23 -0.14
N PHE A 20 -0.10 9.46 0.25
CA PHE A 20 -1.16 9.93 1.12
C PHE A 20 -1.52 8.87 2.16
N PHE A 21 -1.95 9.34 3.32
CA PHE A 21 -2.49 8.49 4.37
C PHE A 21 -3.80 9.09 4.86
N THR A 22 -4.85 8.26 4.96
CA THR A 22 -6.19 8.72 5.34
C THR A 22 -6.94 7.64 6.10
N VAL A 23 -8.03 8.05 6.75
CA VAL A 23 -8.99 7.17 7.40
C VAL A 23 -10.40 7.68 7.14
N ASN A 24 -11.38 6.80 7.11
CA ASN A 24 -12.80 7.11 6.91
C ASN A 24 -13.51 7.59 8.19
N ALA A 25 -12.81 8.29 9.05
CA ALA A 25 -13.36 8.84 10.29
C ALA A 25 -12.93 10.29 10.51
N PRO A 26 -13.65 11.08 11.31
CA PRO A 26 -13.18 12.36 11.79
C PRO A 26 -11.88 12.22 12.57
N VAL A 27 -10.87 13.00 12.23
CA VAL A 27 -9.57 13.03 12.90
C VAL A 27 -9.52 14.28 13.77
N GLN A 28 -9.30 14.11 15.07
CA GLN A 28 -9.21 15.21 16.03
C GLN A 28 -7.85 15.89 15.98
N ASN A 29 -6.78 15.09 15.97
CA ASN A 29 -5.42 15.58 15.87
C ASN A 29 -4.58 14.62 15.02
N PHE A 30 -3.41 15.09 14.61
CA PHE A 30 -2.47 14.30 13.81
C PHE A 30 -1.02 14.64 14.17
N ASP A 31 -0.09 13.79 13.79
CA ASP A 31 1.33 14.11 13.76
C ASP A 31 1.95 13.60 12.46
N THR A 32 2.83 14.42 11.87
CA THR A 32 3.64 14.03 10.71
C THR A 32 5.12 14.03 11.01
N SER A 33 5.55 14.59 12.15
CA SER A 33 6.92 14.51 12.66
C SER A 33 7.09 13.32 13.59
N ARG A 34 8.03 12.41 13.24
CA ARG A 34 8.37 11.26 14.07
C ARG A 34 8.91 11.68 15.44
N ASP A 35 9.75 12.70 15.47
CA ASP A 35 10.39 13.15 16.71
C ASP A 35 9.39 13.75 17.67
N GLU A 36 8.42 14.51 17.19
CA GLU A 36 7.31 15.03 18.00
C GLU A 36 6.39 13.92 18.50
N PHE A 37 6.11 12.94 17.67
CA PHE A 37 5.24 11.81 18.04
C PHE A 37 5.91 10.92 19.11
N LEU A 38 7.19 10.55 18.90
CA LEU A 38 7.90 9.67 19.81
C LEU A 38 8.39 10.40 21.07
N GLY A 39 8.81 11.66 20.93
CA GLY A 39 9.50 12.40 21.98
C GLY A 39 11.00 12.10 22.04
N ALA A 40 11.75 13.02 22.58
CA ALA A 40 13.21 12.90 22.68
C ALA A 40 13.61 11.71 23.56
N GLY A 41 14.43 10.81 22.99
CA GLY A 41 14.95 9.64 23.71
C GLY A 41 13.98 8.48 23.88
N ASN A 42 12.74 8.59 23.41
CA ASN A 42 11.74 7.52 23.46
C ASN A 42 11.77 6.65 22.20
N GLY A 43 11.50 5.37 22.38
CA GLY A 43 11.34 4.42 21.27
C GLY A 43 9.87 4.19 20.88
N ASN A 44 9.67 3.34 19.87
CA ASN A 44 8.34 2.99 19.37
C ASN A 44 7.45 2.29 20.43
N ALA A 45 8.06 1.69 21.46
CA ALA A 45 7.31 1.00 22.53
C ALA A 45 6.57 1.98 23.45
N PHE A 46 7.01 3.24 23.54
CA PHE A 46 6.44 4.21 24.46
C PHE A 46 6.39 5.64 23.89
N PRO A 47 5.63 5.86 22.80
CA PRO A 47 5.56 7.18 22.17
C PRO A 47 4.98 8.25 23.09
N GLU A 48 5.58 9.42 23.09
CA GLU A 48 5.14 10.56 23.92
C GLU A 48 3.71 11.00 23.60
N ALA A 49 3.31 11.00 22.32
CA ALA A 49 1.95 11.32 21.91
C ALA A 49 0.92 10.36 22.50
N VAL A 50 1.25 9.06 22.60
CA VAL A 50 0.39 8.06 23.24
C VAL A 50 0.33 8.29 24.74
N ARG A 51 1.46 8.59 25.39
CA ARG A 51 1.51 8.91 26.82
C ARG A 51 0.68 10.15 27.17
N ARG A 52 0.77 11.18 26.34
CA ARG A 52 -0.04 12.42 26.48
C ARG A 52 -1.50 12.22 26.06
N LYS A 53 -1.85 11.10 25.43
CA LYS A 53 -3.16 10.84 24.81
C LYS A 53 -3.56 11.90 23.79
N LYS A 54 -2.59 12.52 23.13
CA LYS A 54 -2.85 13.61 22.19
C LYS A 54 -1.67 13.78 21.22
N CYS A 55 -2.01 13.82 19.91
CA CYS A 55 -1.10 14.31 18.87
C CYS A 55 -0.98 15.83 18.94
N SER A 56 0.16 16.36 18.49
CA SER A 56 0.50 17.79 18.59
C SER A 56 0.15 18.61 17.34
N ASN A 57 -0.41 17.99 16.31
CA ASN A 57 -0.61 18.54 14.97
C ASN A 57 0.72 18.97 14.32
N SER A 58 1.78 18.20 14.56
CA SER A 58 3.09 18.47 14.02
C SER A 58 3.15 18.29 12.51
N ILE A 59 3.96 19.13 11.85
CA ILE A 59 4.22 19.04 10.41
C ILE A 59 5.70 18.74 10.20
N ALA A 60 6.00 17.61 9.56
CA ALA A 60 7.37 17.23 9.23
C ALA A 60 7.93 18.11 8.12
N SER A 61 9.17 18.52 8.26
CA SER A 61 9.94 19.23 7.26
C SER A 61 11.23 18.46 6.96
N GLY A 62 11.16 17.56 6.00
CA GLY A 62 12.32 16.89 5.40
C GLY A 62 12.98 15.77 6.20
N TRP A 63 12.58 15.50 7.44
CA TRP A 63 13.22 14.50 8.30
C TRP A 63 12.22 13.53 8.90
N TYR A 64 12.43 12.24 8.70
CA TYR A 64 11.61 11.12 9.22
C TYR A 64 10.11 11.40 9.29
N PRO A 65 9.44 11.63 8.14
CA PRO A 65 8.00 11.85 8.13
C PRO A 65 7.27 10.58 8.55
N ILE A 66 6.20 10.78 9.31
CA ILE A 66 5.23 9.74 9.67
C ILE A 66 3.83 10.19 9.29
N ALA A 67 2.87 9.31 9.44
CA ALA A 67 1.46 9.67 9.38
C ALA A 67 0.74 9.05 10.58
N ALA A 68 0.37 9.86 11.54
CA ALA A 68 -0.39 9.47 12.71
C ALA A 68 -1.70 10.25 12.80
N HIS A 69 -2.79 9.55 13.00
CA HIS A 69 -4.11 10.14 13.24
C HIS A 69 -4.58 9.82 14.65
N GLN A 70 -5.15 10.81 15.32
CA GLN A 70 -5.87 10.62 16.57
C GLN A 70 -7.37 10.64 16.30
N ILE A 71 -8.06 9.59 16.73
CA ILE A 71 -9.50 9.43 16.64
C ILE A 71 -10.01 9.18 18.06
N ASP A 72 -10.87 10.07 18.54
CA ASP A 72 -11.54 9.89 19.82
C ASP A 72 -12.81 9.07 19.61
N LEU A 73 -12.93 7.97 20.34
CA LEU A 73 -13.99 6.99 20.18
C LEU A 73 -14.59 6.62 21.52
N THR A 74 -15.92 6.61 21.58
CA THR A 74 -16.68 6.03 22.69
C THR A 74 -17.53 4.91 22.13
N LEU A 75 -17.44 3.72 22.72
CA LEU A 75 -18.24 2.55 22.36
C LEU A 75 -19.13 2.16 23.53
N ALA A 76 -20.40 1.89 23.25
CA ALA A 76 -21.29 1.24 24.21
C ALA A 76 -20.95 -0.26 24.34
N PRO A 77 -21.36 -0.93 25.43
CA PRO A 77 -21.17 -2.36 25.56
C PRO A 77 -21.74 -3.16 24.37
N GLY A 78 -20.90 -3.95 23.70
CA GLY A 78 -21.27 -4.71 22.51
C GLY A 78 -21.26 -3.93 21.18
N GLU A 79 -20.96 -2.62 21.21
CA GLU A 79 -20.83 -1.83 20.00
C GLU A 79 -19.48 -2.07 19.31
N GLU A 80 -19.51 -2.22 17.99
CA GLU A 80 -18.32 -2.37 17.14
C GLU A 80 -18.26 -1.22 16.16
N LYS A 81 -17.05 -0.78 15.82
CA LYS A 81 -16.81 0.22 14.78
C LYS A 81 -15.64 -0.17 13.90
N THR A 82 -15.86 -0.16 12.59
CA THR A 82 -14.86 -0.49 11.60
C THR A 82 -14.28 0.77 10.98
N PHE A 83 -12.96 0.83 10.88
CA PHE A 83 -12.22 1.89 10.21
C PHE A 83 -11.50 1.35 8.99
N VAL A 84 -11.47 2.14 7.93
CA VAL A 84 -10.66 1.88 6.74
C VAL A 84 -9.53 2.89 6.71
N PHE A 85 -8.30 2.39 6.91
CA PHE A 85 -7.09 3.18 6.73
C PHE A 85 -6.53 2.92 5.35
N MET A 86 -6.09 3.97 4.67
CA MET A 86 -5.45 3.85 3.37
C MET A 86 -4.10 4.56 3.37
N LEU A 87 -3.09 3.83 2.95
CA LEU A 87 -1.78 4.36 2.55
C LEU A 87 -1.66 4.19 1.05
N GLY A 88 -1.50 5.27 0.33
CA GLY A 88 -1.46 5.25 -1.11
C GLY A 88 -0.33 6.08 -1.71
N TYR A 89 -0.09 5.84 -3.00
CA TYR A 89 0.90 6.51 -3.82
C TYR A 89 0.25 6.95 -5.12
N CYS A 90 0.55 8.17 -5.55
CA CYS A 90 0.07 8.74 -6.81
C CYS A 90 1.19 9.43 -7.56
N GLU A 91 1.08 9.42 -8.89
CA GLU A 91 1.88 10.25 -9.78
C GLU A 91 0.97 11.21 -10.55
N ASN A 92 1.34 12.49 -10.57
CA ASN A 92 0.71 13.48 -11.41
C ASN A 92 1.45 13.56 -12.77
N PRO A 93 0.76 13.94 -13.89
CA PRO A 93 1.44 14.32 -15.11
C PRO A 93 2.44 15.44 -14.85
N ALA A 94 3.56 15.45 -15.60
CA ALA A 94 4.63 16.41 -15.39
C ALA A 94 4.19 17.87 -15.60
N ASP A 95 3.29 18.07 -16.54
CA ASP A 95 2.68 19.35 -16.91
C ASP A 95 1.49 19.76 -16.04
N ASN A 96 1.01 18.86 -15.17
CA ASN A 96 -0.15 19.10 -14.30
C ASN A 96 0.10 18.57 -12.88
N LYS A 97 1.25 19.00 -12.34
CA LYS A 97 1.72 18.56 -11.01
C LYS A 97 1.01 19.28 -9.86
N TRP A 98 0.66 20.55 -10.08
CA TRP A 98 0.14 21.44 -9.04
C TRP A 98 -1.31 21.83 -9.28
N GLU A 99 -2.11 21.94 -8.24
CA GLU A 99 -3.47 22.52 -8.26
C GLU A 99 -3.49 23.99 -7.85
N ALA A 100 -2.42 24.46 -7.18
CA ALA A 100 -2.15 25.84 -6.82
C ALA A 100 -0.64 25.99 -6.56
N PRO A 101 -0.07 27.21 -6.43
CA PRO A 101 1.35 27.39 -6.12
C PRO A 101 1.79 26.59 -4.90
N ASN A 102 2.73 25.67 -5.09
CA ASN A 102 3.25 24.73 -4.08
C ASN A 102 2.21 23.77 -3.46
N VAL A 103 1.03 23.65 -4.04
CA VAL A 103 -0.02 22.71 -3.60
C VAL A 103 -0.14 21.59 -4.61
N ILE A 104 0.28 20.38 -4.20
CA ILE A 104 0.22 19.19 -5.06
C ILE A 104 -1.23 18.91 -5.49
N ARG A 105 -1.42 18.55 -6.76
CA ARG A 105 -2.73 18.12 -7.28
C ARG A 105 -3.16 16.82 -6.62
N LYS A 106 -4.30 16.85 -5.92
CA LYS A 106 -4.81 15.75 -5.10
C LYS A 106 -5.89 14.90 -5.78
N ALA A 107 -6.32 15.28 -6.99
CA ALA A 107 -7.43 14.59 -7.67
C ALA A 107 -7.21 13.07 -7.82
N PRO A 108 -6.01 12.53 -8.20
CA PRO A 108 -5.80 11.09 -8.25
C PRO A 108 -5.96 10.39 -6.89
N ALA A 109 -5.43 11.00 -5.82
CA ALA A 109 -5.58 10.44 -4.48
C ALA A 109 -7.04 10.44 -4.02
N LYS A 110 -7.78 11.52 -4.27
CA LYS A 110 -9.21 11.60 -3.93
C LYS A 110 -10.01 10.51 -4.63
N ALA A 111 -9.77 10.26 -5.91
CA ALA A 111 -10.43 9.18 -6.65
C ALA A 111 -10.13 7.79 -6.06
N LEU A 112 -8.88 7.53 -5.63
CA LEU A 112 -8.54 6.29 -4.92
C LEU A 112 -9.23 6.19 -3.56
N ILE A 113 -9.28 7.29 -2.81
CA ILE A 113 -9.97 7.33 -1.51
C ILE A 113 -11.46 7.00 -1.69
N GLU A 114 -12.13 7.66 -2.63
CA GLU A 114 -13.56 7.43 -2.92
C GLU A 114 -13.86 5.99 -3.35
N ARG A 115 -12.90 5.31 -3.94
CA ARG A 115 -13.02 3.90 -4.35
C ARG A 115 -13.04 2.94 -3.17
N PHE A 116 -12.39 3.27 -2.03
CA PHE A 116 -12.17 2.35 -0.91
C PHE A 116 -12.54 2.92 0.46
N ASP A 117 -13.26 4.04 0.52
CA ASP A 117 -13.50 4.81 1.76
C ASP A 117 -14.51 4.16 2.72
N THR A 118 -15.14 3.06 2.36
CA THR A 118 -16.03 2.32 3.27
C THR A 118 -15.63 0.85 3.38
N ALA A 119 -16.03 0.21 4.48
CA ALA A 119 -15.77 -1.21 4.70
C ALA A 119 -16.38 -2.07 3.58
N GLU A 120 -17.58 -1.73 3.12
CA GLU A 120 -18.29 -2.43 2.04
C GLU A 120 -17.51 -2.36 0.72
N LYS A 121 -17.01 -1.17 0.36
CA LYS A 121 -16.20 -0.98 -0.86
C LYS A 121 -14.87 -1.73 -0.78
N ALA A 122 -14.22 -1.70 0.37
CA ALA A 122 -12.97 -2.43 0.60
C ALA A 122 -13.20 -3.96 0.50
N MET A 123 -14.28 -4.47 1.09
CA MET A 123 -14.64 -5.89 1.02
C MET A 123 -15.06 -6.32 -0.39
N ALA A 124 -15.77 -5.46 -1.12
CA ALA A 124 -16.11 -5.73 -2.53
C ALA A 124 -14.85 -5.83 -3.40
N ALA A 125 -13.89 -4.91 -3.25
CA ALA A 125 -12.62 -4.96 -3.96
C ALA A 125 -11.80 -6.21 -3.60
N PHE A 126 -11.85 -6.65 -2.34
CA PHE A 126 -11.20 -7.89 -1.92
C PHE A 126 -11.88 -9.13 -2.55
N ALA A 127 -13.19 -9.13 -2.67
CA ALA A 127 -13.94 -10.19 -3.35
C ALA A 127 -13.60 -10.23 -4.86
N GLU A 128 -13.49 -9.08 -5.52
CA GLU A 128 -13.05 -8.99 -6.92
C GLU A 128 -11.65 -9.56 -7.09
N LEU A 129 -10.71 -9.20 -6.20
CA LEU A 129 -9.35 -9.73 -6.21
C LEU A 129 -9.33 -11.25 -6.01
N LYS A 130 -10.13 -11.76 -5.09
CA LYS A 130 -10.28 -13.20 -4.87
C LYS A 130 -10.77 -13.90 -6.14
N THR A 131 -11.83 -13.39 -6.76
CA THR A 131 -12.38 -13.93 -8.02
C THR A 131 -11.33 -13.92 -9.14
N TYR A 132 -10.56 -12.85 -9.26
CA TYR A 132 -9.47 -12.77 -10.23
C TYR A 132 -8.45 -13.92 -10.05
N TRP A 133 -7.97 -14.11 -8.81
CA TRP A 133 -6.99 -15.17 -8.52
C TRP A 133 -7.58 -16.57 -8.70
N GLU A 134 -8.79 -16.81 -8.24
CA GLU A 134 -9.47 -18.10 -8.42
C GLU A 134 -9.64 -18.44 -9.90
N THR A 135 -10.08 -17.47 -10.71
CA THR A 135 -10.23 -17.63 -12.16
C THR A 135 -8.89 -17.90 -12.85
N LEU A 136 -7.85 -17.17 -12.48
CA LEU A 136 -6.53 -17.32 -13.06
C LEU A 136 -5.94 -18.70 -12.75
N LEU A 137 -5.93 -19.08 -11.48
CA LEU A 137 -5.34 -20.34 -11.02
C LEU A 137 -6.13 -21.57 -11.47
N ALA A 138 -7.46 -21.44 -11.66
CA ALA A 138 -8.30 -22.54 -12.15
C ALA A 138 -7.97 -22.98 -13.60
N ARG A 139 -7.19 -22.20 -14.35
CA ARG A 139 -6.75 -22.59 -15.70
C ARG A 139 -5.82 -23.79 -15.72
N PHE A 140 -5.19 -24.10 -14.60
CA PHE A 140 -4.39 -25.29 -14.40
C PHE A 140 -4.65 -25.84 -13.01
N ALA A 141 -5.21 -27.03 -12.93
CA ALA A 141 -5.54 -27.67 -11.66
C ALA A 141 -5.16 -29.16 -11.69
N VAL A 142 -4.48 -29.59 -10.65
CA VAL A 142 -4.12 -30.99 -10.39
C VAL A 142 -4.84 -31.44 -9.12
N THR A 143 -5.34 -32.66 -9.14
CA THR A 143 -5.90 -33.31 -7.94
C THR A 143 -5.17 -34.62 -7.72
N SER A 144 -4.60 -34.78 -6.54
CA SER A 144 -3.87 -36.00 -6.14
C SER A 144 -4.36 -36.48 -4.79
N SER A 145 -3.76 -37.58 -4.28
CA SER A 145 -4.02 -38.06 -2.92
C SER A 145 -3.29 -37.24 -1.83
N ASN A 146 -2.51 -36.23 -2.21
CA ASN A 146 -1.72 -35.41 -1.28
C ASN A 146 -2.01 -33.91 -1.48
N GLU A 147 -2.74 -33.31 -0.55
CA GLU A 147 -3.13 -31.90 -0.59
C GLU A 147 -1.95 -30.92 -0.61
N HIS A 148 -0.79 -31.30 -0.07
CA HIS A 148 0.41 -30.45 -0.11
C HIS A 148 0.99 -30.38 -1.52
N VAL A 149 0.98 -31.50 -2.26
CA VAL A 149 1.36 -31.54 -3.67
C VAL A 149 0.39 -30.68 -4.49
N ASP A 150 -0.91 -30.84 -4.25
CA ASP A 150 -1.94 -30.06 -4.95
C ASP A 150 -1.75 -28.56 -4.69
N ARG A 151 -1.52 -28.16 -3.46
CA ARG A 151 -1.27 -26.76 -3.10
C ARG A 151 0.00 -26.20 -3.76
N MET A 152 1.06 -26.97 -3.78
CA MET A 152 2.32 -26.57 -4.44
C MET A 152 2.11 -26.39 -5.95
N ALA A 153 1.48 -27.37 -6.61
CA ALA A 153 1.25 -27.34 -8.06
C ALA A 153 0.25 -26.26 -8.48
N ASN A 154 -0.87 -26.17 -7.78
CA ASN A 154 -2.00 -25.31 -8.21
C ASN A 154 -1.83 -23.84 -7.81
N ILE A 155 -1.04 -23.54 -6.80
CA ILE A 155 -0.93 -22.17 -6.24
C ILE A 155 0.53 -21.71 -6.23
N TRP A 156 1.36 -22.32 -5.39
CA TRP A 156 2.67 -21.75 -5.05
C TRP A 156 3.63 -21.67 -6.21
N ASN A 157 3.80 -22.73 -6.98
CA ASN A 157 4.75 -22.75 -8.10
C ASN A 157 4.35 -21.73 -9.17
N GLN A 158 3.07 -21.69 -9.54
CA GLN A 158 2.56 -20.78 -10.55
C GLN A 158 2.65 -19.32 -10.09
N TYR A 159 2.21 -19.04 -8.86
CA TYR A 159 2.30 -17.72 -8.24
C TYR A 159 3.76 -17.25 -8.15
N GLN A 160 4.66 -18.11 -7.66
CA GLN A 160 6.07 -17.77 -7.51
C GLN A 160 6.72 -17.43 -8.85
N CYS A 161 6.50 -18.23 -9.88
CA CYS A 161 7.04 -17.98 -11.21
C CYS A 161 6.52 -16.66 -11.79
N MET A 162 5.23 -16.41 -11.66
CA MET A 162 4.60 -15.17 -12.15
C MET A 162 5.12 -13.93 -11.42
N VAL A 163 5.22 -13.97 -10.09
CA VAL A 163 5.74 -12.85 -9.30
C VAL A 163 7.20 -12.60 -9.62
N THR A 164 8.01 -13.66 -9.68
CA THR A 164 9.44 -13.57 -10.00
C THR A 164 9.67 -12.96 -11.38
N PHE A 165 8.90 -13.38 -12.37
CA PHE A 165 8.93 -12.81 -13.72
C PHE A 165 8.56 -11.32 -13.72
N ASN A 166 7.41 -10.97 -13.14
CA ASN A 166 6.91 -9.58 -13.14
C ASN A 166 7.81 -8.63 -12.35
N MET A 167 8.52 -9.11 -11.35
CA MET A 167 9.48 -8.35 -10.57
C MET A 167 10.91 -8.43 -11.10
N SER A 168 11.13 -9.02 -12.27
CA SER A 168 12.47 -9.20 -12.86
C SER A 168 13.46 -9.85 -11.89
N ARG A 169 12.99 -10.82 -11.08
CA ARG A 169 13.75 -11.46 -9.98
C ARG A 169 14.26 -10.48 -8.91
N SER A 170 13.73 -9.29 -8.85
CA SER A 170 14.03 -8.31 -7.78
C SER A 170 13.28 -8.69 -6.51
N ALA A 171 13.84 -9.61 -5.74
CA ALA A 171 13.22 -10.06 -4.50
C ALA A 171 13.18 -8.95 -3.42
N SER A 172 14.16 -8.06 -3.43
CA SER A 172 14.19 -6.92 -2.53
C SER A 172 15.07 -5.80 -3.08
N TYR A 173 14.82 -4.61 -2.60
CA TYR A 173 15.68 -3.45 -2.84
C TYR A 173 17.13 -3.68 -2.37
N TYR A 174 17.30 -4.37 -1.26
CA TYR A 174 18.63 -4.65 -0.68
C TYR A 174 19.43 -5.65 -1.54
N GLU A 175 18.76 -6.60 -2.16
CA GLU A 175 19.42 -7.60 -2.99
C GLU A 175 19.83 -7.04 -4.36
N SER A 176 18.93 -6.33 -5.01
CA SER A 176 19.03 -6.00 -6.44
C SER A 176 19.15 -4.52 -6.75
N GLY A 177 18.88 -3.64 -5.78
CA GLY A 177 18.78 -2.20 -6.01
C GLY A 177 17.62 -1.83 -6.94
N THR A 178 17.68 -0.63 -7.52
CA THR A 178 16.59 -0.03 -8.31
C THR A 178 16.78 -0.16 -9.83
N GLY A 179 17.67 -0.95 -10.32
CA GLY A 179 18.03 -0.91 -11.73
C GLY A 179 18.37 -2.26 -12.35
N ARG A 180 17.97 -3.36 -11.72
CA ARG A 180 18.22 -4.69 -12.27
C ARG A 180 17.34 -4.92 -13.49
N GLY A 181 17.98 -5.19 -14.63
CA GLY A 181 17.29 -5.63 -15.84
C GLY A 181 16.87 -7.10 -15.77
N MET A 182 15.95 -7.49 -16.64
CA MET A 182 15.56 -8.89 -16.81
C MET A 182 16.68 -9.67 -17.51
N GLY A 183 17.16 -10.75 -16.89
CA GLY A 183 18.02 -11.73 -17.54
C GLY A 183 17.20 -12.55 -18.54
N PHE A 184 17.65 -12.66 -19.78
CA PHE A 184 16.92 -13.34 -20.85
C PHE A 184 16.59 -14.80 -20.49
N ARG A 185 17.59 -15.61 -20.17
CA ARG A 185 17.41 -17.02 -19.82
C ARG A 185 16.50 -17.18 -18.59
N ASP A 186 16.79 -16.42 -17.55
CA ASP A 186 16.09 -16.53 -16.27
C ASP A 186 14.61 -16.16 -16.40
N SER A 187 14.34 -15.11 -17.15
CA SER A 187 12.95 -14.66 -17.39
C SER A 187 12.17 -15.65 -18.26
N CYS A 188 12.82 -16.28 -19.25
CA CYS A 188 12.19 -17.32 -20.04
C CYS A 188 11.86 -18.56 -19.19
N GLN A 189 12.72 -18.95 -18.25
CA GLN A 189 12.44 -20.04 -17.33
C GLN A 189 11.26 -19.74 -16.39
N ASP A 190 11.21 -18.52 -15.85
CA ASP A 190 10.09 -18.10 -14.99
C ASP A 190 8.78 -18.07 -15.78
N LEU A 191 8.80 -17.56 -17.02
CA LEU A 191 7.62 -17.53 -17.88
C LEU A 191 7.06 -18.92 -18.16
N LEU A 192 7.90 -19.92 -18.38
CA LEU A 192 7.47 -21.31 -18.60
C LEU A 192 6.63 -21.85 -17.44
N GLY A 193 6.89 -21.39 -16.22
CA GLY A 193 6.17 -21.81 -15.03
C GLY A 193 4.73 -21.30 -14.92
N PHE A 194 4.33 -20.29 -15.73
CA PHE A 194 2.97 -19.72 -15.64
C PHE A 194 2.36 -19.27 -16.97
N VAL A 195 3.04 -19.44 -18.08
CA VAL A 195 2.52 -19.00 -19.41
C VAL A 195 1.16 -19.61 -19.75
N HIS A 196 0.88 -20.82 -19.29
CA HIS A 196 -0.40 -21.50 -19.48
C HIS A 196 -1.56 -20.84 -18.74
N LEU A 197 -1.28 -19.96 -17.76
CA LEU A 197 -2.30 -19.15 -17.08
C LEU A 197 -2.69 -17.89 -17.86
N ILE A 198 -1.85 -17.47 -18.80
CA ILE A 198 -2.01 -16.22 -19.56
C ILE A 198 -1.82 -16.44 -21.07
N PRO A 199 -2.53 -17.42 -21.68
CA PRO A 199 -2.31 -17.78 -23.08
C PRO A 199 -2.61 -16.65 -24.08
N GLU A 200 -3.30 -15.62 -23.63
CA GLU A 200 -3.67 -14.44 -24.41
C GLU A 200 -2.56 -13.39 -24.51
N ARG A 201 -1.43 -13.56 -23.81
CA ARG A 201 -0.28 -12.65 -23.79
C ARG A 201 0.91 -13.32 -24.47
#